data_8c91d88f88ef37a077190408a76278c4
#
_entry.id   8c91d88f88ef37a077190408a76278c4
#
_cell.length_a   1.000
_cell.length_b   1.000
_cell.length_c   1.000
_cell.angle_alpha   90.00
_cell.angle_beta   90.00
_cell.angle_gamma   90.00
#
_symmetry.space_group_name_H-M   'P 1'
#
loop_
_entity.id
_entity.type
_entity.pdbx_description
1 polymer ?
#
loop_
_entity_poly.entity_id
_entity_poly.type
_entity_poly.pdbx_seq_one_letter_code
_entity_poly.pdbx_strand_id
1 'polypeptide(L)'
;MLALRIIPNKSKETKMKQVLKMSAISTALLTLPMMANADVLASVKPLGFITSSIANGVTDTQILVPAGASPHDYSLKLSDVQKVKSADLVLWVGEDIDAFLAKPISQIDSKKVINISDIPEIKPLLSKVHHEHYHEGDEDEHGHDHKHGHDHKHEHGHDHEHHHHDVDENGLSVNWHLWYSPAISQIVAQKVADKLTEQHPDKKELIAKNLADFNRTLTEQSDKIKAQL
;
A
#
# COMPACT_ATOMS: atom_id res chain seq x y z
N MET A 1 87.01 31.49 25.59
CA MET A 1 86.11 30.44 25.22
C MET A 1 84.67 30.90 25.55
N LEU A 2 83.92 31.38 24.57
CA LEU A 2 82.53 31.81 24.73
C LEU A 2 81.63 30.69 24.35
N ALA A 3 80.80 30.17 25.29
CA ALA A 3 79.86 29.15 25.04
C ALA A 3 78.53 29.78 24.53
N LEU A 4 78.21 29.51 23.29
CA LEU A 4 76.97 29.96 22.67
C LEU A 4 75.81 29.07 23.13
N ARG A 5 74.88 29.64 23.91
CA ARG A 5 73.73 28.97 24.46
C ARG A 5 72.59 29.06 23.43
N ILE A 6 72.27 27.93 22.77
CA ILE A 6 71.16 27.82 21.83
C ILE A 6 69.86 27.74 22.65
N ILE A 7 68.98 28.75 22.51
CA ILE A 7 67.65 28.82 23.16
C ILE A 7 66.67 28.14 22.18
N PRO A 8 65.97 27.10 22.56
CA PRO A 8 64.95 26.49 21.65
C PRO A 8 63.73 27.41 21.51
N ASN A 9 63.29 27.64 20.27
CA ASN A 9 62.21 28.50 19.93
C ASN A 9 60.86 27.77 20.21
N LYS A 10 60.24 28.09 21.36
CA LYS A 10 58.96 27.53 21.83
C LYS A 10 57.76 27.92 20.99
N SER A 11 57.87 28.81 20.01
CA SER A 11 56.70 29.33 19.27
C SER A 11 56.20 28.43 18.17
N LYS A 12 57.02 27.50 17.68
CA LYS A 12 56.62 26.58 16.59
C LYS A 12 55.84 25.36 17.08
N GLU A 13 56.09 24.88 18.30
CA GLU A 13 55.38 23.70 18.84
C GLU A 13 53.91 23.99 19.21
N THR A 14 53.63 25.22 19.65
CA THR A 14 52.27 25.60 20.07
C THR A 14 51.31 25.76 18.89
N LYS A 15 51.83 26.23 17.74
CA LYS A 15 51.02 26.34 16.51
C LYS A 15 50.70 24.97 15.88
N MET A 16 51.60 24.00 15.95
CA MET A 16 51.41 22.69 15.41
C MET A 16 50.41 21.86 16.23
N LYS A 17 50.36 22.04 17.56
CA LYS A 17 49.40 21.39 18.46
C LYS A 17 47.98 21.98 18.35
N GLN A 18 47.84 23.26 17.96
CA GLN A 18 46.51 23.85 17.68
C GLN A 18 45.93 23.45 16.35
N VAL A 19 46.74 23.28 15.29
CA VAL A 19 46.27 22.83 13.99
C VAL A 19 45.77 21.36 14.06
N LEU A 20 46.42 20.53 14.90
CA LEU A 20 46.01 19.14 15.08
C LEU A 20 44.71 18.97 15.88
N LYS A 21 44.33 19.98 16.69
CA LYS A 21 43.07 19.95 17.47
C LYS A 21 41.85 20.44 16.69
N MET A 22 42.02 21.18 15.60
CA MET A 22 40.91 21.65 14.75
C MET A 22 40.53 20.70 13.62
N SER A 23 41.33 19.65 13.35
CA SER A 23 41.07 18.69 12.29
C SER A 23 40.23 17.47 12.72
N ALA A 24 39.78 17.39 13.98
CA ALA A 24 39.10 16.23 14.53
C ALA A 24 37.57 16.42 14.71
N ILE A 25 36.99 17.54 14.24
CA ILE A 25 35.54 17.82 14.40
C ILE A 25 34.75 17.75 13.08
N SER A 26 35.41 17.32 12.02
CA SER A 26 34.79 17.39 10.69
C SER A 26 34.70 16.00 10.03
N THR A 27 33.97 15.05 10.61
CA THR A 27 33.45 13.89 9.88
C THR A 27 32.60 13.00 10.79
N ALA A 28 31.53 13.52 11.28
CA ALA A 28 30.40 12.67 11.74
C ALA A 28 29.10 13.29 11.23
N LEU A 29 29.01 13.54 9.92
CA LEU A 29 27.72 13.50 9.26
C LEU A 29 27.33 12.02 9.24
N LEU A 30 26.72 11.58 10.34
CA LEU A 30 25.95 10.36 10.39
C LEU A 30 24.89 10.49 9.31
N THR A 31 25.14 9.93 8.14
CA THR A 31 24.09 9.51 7.22
C THR A 31 23.31 8.43 7.96
N LEU A 32 22.35 8.86 8.77
CA LEU A 32 21.29 7.96 9.21
C LEU A 32 20.71 7.37 7.91
N PRO A 33 20.70 6.05 7.75
CA PRO A 33 19.90 5.47 6.67
C PRO A 33 18.49 6.02 6.93
N MET A 34 18.00 6.90 6.05
CA MET A 34 16.59 7.16 5.96
C MET A 34 16.01 5.79 5.58
N MET A 35 15.52 5.07 6.59
CA MET A 35 14.58 4.01 6.35
C MET A 35 13.49 4.68 5.53
N ALA A 36 13.41 4.35 4.25
CA ALA A 36 12.27 4.71 3.43
C ALA A 36 11.08 3.90 3.98
N ASN A 37 10.52 4.37 5.08
CA ASN A 37 9.23 3.92 5.53
C ASN A 37 8.26 4.44 4.48
N ALA A 38 7.48 3.54 3.89
CA ALA A 38 6.36 3.96 3.09
C ALA A 38 5.36 4.57 4.07
N ASP A 39 5.26 5.87 4.03
CA ASP A 39 4.29 6.56 4.85
C ASP A 39 2.88 6.12 4.42
N VAL A 40 2.67 5.80 3.13
CA VAL A 40 1.41 5.23 2.65
C VAL A 40 1.65 3.94 1.86
N LEU A 41 0.91 2.88 2.24
CA LEU A 41 0.88 1.60 1.55
C LEU A 41 -0.49 1.39 0.90
N ALA A 42 -0.55 1.33 -0.42
CA ALA A 42 -1.74 0.94 -1.15
C ALA A 42 -1.69 -0.55 -1.50
N SER A 43 -2.80 -1.27 -1.36
CA SER A 43 -2.85 -2.71 -1.64
C SER A 43 -2.60 -2.99 -3.12
N VAL A 44 -3.33 -2.33 -4.01
CA VAL A 44 -3.29 -2.57 -5.46
C VAL A 44 -2.86 -1.34 -6.25
N LYS A 45 -2.36 -1.57 -7.45
CA LYS A 45 -1.79 -0.53 -8.31
C LYS A 45 -2.72 0.65 -8.61
N PRO A 46 -4.02 0.46 -8.92
CA PRO A 46 -4.93 1.59 -9.15
C PRO A 46 -5.06 2.51 -7.93
N LEU A 47 -5.15 1.94 -6.73
CA LEU A 47 -5.17 2.71 -5.48
C LEU A 47 -3.85 3.43 -5.25
N GLY A 48 -2.73 2.79 -5.60
CA GLY A 48 -1.41 3.40 -5.54
C GLY A 48 -1.30 4.64 -6.44
N PHE A 49 -1.91 4.65 -7.61
CA PHE A 49 -1.93 5.84 -8.48
C PHE A 49 -2.75 6.99 -7.91
N ILE A 50 -3.93 6.70 -7.35
CA ILE A 50 -4.73 7.72 -6.68
C ILE A 50 -3.93 8.30 -5.52
N THR A 51 -3.41 7.43 -4.64
CA THR A 51 -2.65 7.82 -3.45
C THR A 51 -1.42 8.64 -3.80
N SER A 52 -0.58 8.19 -4.74
CA SER A 52 0.64 8.90 -5.12
C SER A 52 0.36 10.27 -5.74
N SER A 53 -0.78 10.44 -6.40
CA SER A 53 -1.19 11.75 -6.91
C SER A 53 -1.48 12.73 -5.78
N ILE A 54 -2.13 12.28 -4.71
CA ILE A 54 -2.48 13.11 -3.55
C ILE A 54 -1.25 13.33 -2.64
N ALA A 55 -0.42 12.29 -2.46
CA ALA A 55 0.76 12.30 -1.60
C ALA A 55 1.99 12.98 -2.24
N ASN A 56 1.90 13.43 -3.48
CA ASN A 56 3.03 14.01 -4.21
C ASN A 56 3.65 15.22 -3.47
N GLY A 57 4.95 15.12 -3.13
CA GLY A 57 5.67 16.14 -2.35
C GLY A 57 5.29 16.21 -0.86
N VAL A 58 4.43 15.31 -0.39
CA VAL A 58 4.01 15.17 1.01
C VAL A 58 4.72 14.00 1.65
N THR A 59 4.56 12.81 1.07
CA THR A 59 5.08 11.55 1.61
C THR A 59 5.22 10.50 0.49
N ASP A 60 5.93 9.41 0.77
CA ASP A 60 6.12 8.33 -0.20
C ASP A 60 4.92 7.38 -0.22
N THR A 61 4.66 6.81 -1.41
CA THR A 61 3.62 5.79 -1.60
C THR A 61 4.25 4.51 -2.13
N GLN A 62 3.91 3.39 -1.47
CA GLN A 62 4.26 2.06 -1.96
C GLN A 62 3.01 1.28 -2.37
N ILE A 63 3.18 0.34 -3.30
CA ILE A 63 2.14 -0.57 -3.75
C ILE A 63 2.54 -1.98 -3.32
N LEU A 64 1.63 -2.68 -2.66
CA LEU A 64 1.91 -3.99 -2.09
C LEU A 64 1.93 -5.09 -3.16
N VAL A 65 0.84 -5.19 -3.93
CA VAL A 65 0.72 -6.17 -5.01
C VAL A 65 1.50 -5.69 -6.23
N PRO A 66 2.56 -6.41 -6.64
CA PRO A 66 3.41 -5.99 -7.75
C PRO A 66 2.66 -5.99 -9.08
N ALA A 67 3.18 -5.24 -10.05
CA ALA A 67 2.63 -5.24 -11.40
C ALA A 67 2.65 -6.65 -12.00
N GLY A 68 1.50 -7.08 -12.56
CA GLY A 68 1.36 -8.40 -13.18
C GLY A 68 0.91 -9.51 -12.22
N ALA A 69 0.82 -9.26 -10.91
CA ALA A 69 0.18 -10.17 -9.97
C ALA A 69 -1.32 -9.85 -9.81
N SER A 70 -2.11 -10.91 -9.64
CA SER A 70 -3.54 -10.79 -9.32
C SER A 70 -3.72 -10.58 -7.82
N PRO A 71 -4.51 -9.60 -7.37
CA PRO A 71 -4.84 -9.46 -5.96
C PRO A 71 -5.65 -10.64 -5.42
N HIS A 72 -6.43 -11.33 -6.27
CA HIS A 72 -7.24 -12.47 -5.85
C HIS A 72 -6.41 -13.70 -5.45
N ASP A 73 -5.20 -13.84 -6.01
CA ASP A 73 -4.31 -14.99 -5.79
C ASP A 73 -3.01 -14.61 -5.10
N TYR A 74 -2.93 -13.39 -4.55
CA TYR A 74 -1.70 -12.89 -3.96
C TYR A 74 -1.43 -13.52 -2.60
N SER A 75 -0.29 -14.18 -2.47
CA SER A 75 0.20 -14.72 -1.20
C SER A 75 1.19 -13.76 -0.54
N LEU A 76 0.88 -13.30 0.67
CA LEU A 76 1.74 -12.40 1.43
C LEU A 76 3.06 -13.05 1.82
N LYS A 77 4.15 -12.32 1.57
CA LYS A 77 5.48 -12.64 2.11
C LYS A 77 5.63 -11.99 3.50
N LEU A 78 6.57 -12.49 4.30
CA LEU A 78 6.88 -11.89 5.59
C LEU A 78 7.27 -10.40 5.48
N SER A 79 7.98 -10.04 4.42
CA SER A 79 8.32 -8.65 4.11
C SER A 79 7.11 -7.76 3.86
N ASP A 80 6.04 -8.31 3.28
CA ASP A 80 4.82 -7.57 3.00
C ASP A 80 4.02 -7.30 4.29
N VAL A 81 3.96 -8.30 5.18
CA VAL A 81 3.40 -8.12 6.53
C VAL A 81 4.16 -7.04 7.31
N GLN A 82 5.49 -6.98 7.16
CA GLN A 82 6.29 -5.93 7.78
C GLN A 82 5.96 -4.55 7.20
N LYS A 83 5.78 -4.42 5.88
CA LYS A 83 5.35 -3.16 5.24
C LYS A 83 4.00 -2.69 5.79
N VAL A 84 3.00 -3.59 5.90
CA VAL A 84 1.70 -3.26 6.49
C VAL A 84 1.85 -2.72 7.90
N LYS A 85 2.68 -3.38 8.74
CA LYS A 85 2.88 -2.96 10.13
C LYS A 85 3.64 -1.65 10.30
N SER A 86 4.55 -1.34 9.38
CA SER A 86 5.38 -0.14 9.44
C SER A 86 4.77 1.07 8.74
N ALA A 87 3.78 0.89 7.89
CA ALA A 87 3.11 1.99 7.19
C ALA A 87 2.40 2.94 8.17
N ASP A 88 2.40 4.23 7.86
CA ASP A 88 1.66 5.24 8.61
C ASP A 88 0.20 5.32 8.16
N LEU A 89 -0.06 4.92 6.91
CA LEU A 89 -1.39 4.77 6.34
C LEU A 89 -1.45 3.56 5.42
N VAL A 90 -2.47 2.72 5.57
CA VAL A 90 -2.75 1.58 4.68
C VAL A 90 -4.08 1.80 3.99
N LEU A 91 -4.08 1.74 2.66
CA LEU A 91 -5.27 1.84 1.82
C LEU A 91 -5.52 0.50 1.13
N TRP A 92 -6.69 -0.09 1.35
CA TRP A 92 -7.10 -1.36 0.75
C TRP A 92 -8.57 -1.35 0.35
N VAL A 93 -8.96 -2.24 -0.57
CA VAL A 93 -10.35 -2.31 -1.05
C VAL A 93 -11.26 -2.92 0.01
N GLY A 94 -10.83 -4.00 0.61
CA GLY A 94 -11.59 -4.82 1.53
C GLY A 94 -11.42 -6.32 1.23
N GLU A 95 -12.10 -7.15 2.00
CA GLU A 95 -11.95 -8.62 1.92
C GLU A 95 -12.37 -9.21 0.57
N ASP A 96 -13.30 -8.56 -0.14
CA ASP A 96 -13.76 -9.04 -1.47
C ASP A 96 -12.67 -9.01 -2.56
N ILE A 97 -11.64 -8.18 -2.41
CA ILE A 97 -10.52 -8.06 -3.36
C ILE A 97 -9.21 -8.47 -2.71
N ASP A 98 -8.95 -7.96 -1.50
CA ASP A 98 -7.66 -8.02 -0.84
C ASP A 98 -7.72 -8.91 0.41
N ALA A 99 -8.47 -10.02 0.40
CA ALA A 99 -8.70 -10.92 1.55
C ALA A 99 -7.41 -11.30 2.30
N PHE A 100 -6.28 -11.42 1.58
CA PHE A 100 -4.97 -11.70 2.15
C PHE A 100 -4.50 -10.63 3.15
N LEU A 101 -5.06 -9.41 3.11
CA LEU A 101 -4.73 -8.31 4.02
C LEU A 101 -5.55 -8.30 5.31
N ALA A 102 -6.67 -9.01 5.40
CA ALA A 102 -7.57 -8.96 6.56
C ALA A 102 -6.83 -9.23 7.88
N LYS A 103 -6.04 -10.31 7.94
CA LYS A 103 -5.28 -10.66 9.14
C LYS A 103 -4.16 -9.67 9.49
N PRO A 104 -3.29 -9.21 8.58
CA PRO A 104 -2.32 -8.16 8.89
C PRO A 104 -2.95 -6.83 9.32
N ILE A 105 -4.04 -6.41 8.67
CA ILE A 105 -4.74 -5.16 8.98
C ILE A 105 -5.39 -5.21 10.36
N SER A 106 -5.96 -6.35 10.77
CA SER A 106 -6.54 -6.50 12.11
C SER A 106 -5.51 -6.36 13.25
N GLN A 107 -4.20 -6.37 12.94
CA GLN A 107 -3.11 -6.26 13.91
C GLN A 107 -2.52 -4.84 14.01
N ILE A 108 -3.02 -3.87 13.26
CA ILE A 108 -2.58 -2.48 13.29
C ILE A 108 -3.70 -1.55 13.76
N ASP A 109 -3.34 -0.30 14.13
CA ASP A 109 -4.32 0.70 14.56
C ASP A 109 -5.27 1.04 13.40
N SER A 110 -6.57 0.90 13.62
CA SER A 110 -7.62 1.22 12.65
C SER A 110 -7.56 2.67 12.14
N LYS A 111 -7.00 3.60 12.93
CA LYS A 111 -6.76 4.98 12.50
C LYS A 111 -5.79 5.10 11.33
N LYS A 112 -4.92 4.11 11.18
CA LYS A 112 -3.96 4.01 10.07
C LYS A 112 -4.53 3.29 8.84
N VAL A 113 -5.83 2.96 8.82
CA VAL A 113 -6.43 2.16 7.75
C VAL A 113 -7.55 2.94 7.07
N ILE A 114 -7.54 2.94 5.74
CA ILE A 114 -8.69 3.28 4.91
C ILE A 114 -9.17 1.98 4.27
N ASN A 115 -10.30 1.46 4.75
CA ASN A 115 -11.02 0.38 4.11
C ASN A 115 -12.06 0.98 3.16
N ILE A 116 -11.90 0.78 1.86
CA ILE A 116 -12.78 1.41 0.86
C ILE A 116 -14.18 0.81 0.90
N SER A 117 -14.31 -0.49 1.18
CA SER A 117 -15.60 -1.15 1.28
C SER A 117 -16.47 -0.62 2.43
N ASP A 118 -15.85 -0.01 3.44
CA ASP A 118 -16.56 0.60 4.59
C ASP A 118 -17.02 2.04 4.33
N ILE A 119 -16.63 2.65 3.21
CA ILE A 119 -17.01 4.04 2.89
C ILE A 119 -18.47 4.07 2.43
N PRO A 120 -19.40 4.70 3.23
CA PRO A 120 -20.83 4.64 2.94
C PRO A 120 -21.20 5.26 1.59
N GLU A 121 -20.46 6.29 1.17
CA GLU A 121 -20.70 7.03 -0.07
C GLU A 121 -20.40 6.20 -1.33
N ILE A 122 -19.61 5.11 -1.20
CA ILE A 122 -19.23 4.25 -2.31
C ILE A 122 -20.30 3.20 -2.59
N LYS A 123 -20.95 2.63 -1.58
CA LYS A 123 -21.91 1.53 -1.71
C LYS A 123 -22.99 1.77 -2.80
N PRO A 124 -23.66 2.94 -2.87
CA PRO A 124 -24.68 3.18 -3.89
C PRO A 124 -24.12 3.36 -5.31
N LEU A 125 -22.79 3.53 -5.46
CA LEU A 125 -22.14 3.72 -6.75
C LEU A 125 -21.56 2.41 -7.33
N LEU A 126 -21.60 1.32 -6.56
CA LEU A 126 -21.09 0.02 -6.99
C LEU A 126 -22.03 -0.60 -8.01
N SER A 127 -21.48 -1.10 -9.11
CA SER A 127 -22.23 -1.88 -10.08
C SER A 127 -22.43 -3.30 -9.57
N LYS A 128 -23.53 -3.94 -9.99
CA LYS A 128 -23.77 -5.36 -9.78
C LYS A 128 -23.46 -6.09 -11.07
N VAL A 129 -22.83 -7.26 -10.95
CA VAL A 129 -22.44 -8.10 -12.07
C VAL A 129 -22.91 -9.54 -11.84
N HIS A 130 -23.25 -10.24 -12.92
CA HIS A 130 -23.45 -11.68 -12.86
C HIS A 130 -22.10 -12.36 -12.71
N HIS A 131 -21.94 -13.20 -11.68
CA HIS A 131 -20.87 -14.18 -11.64
C HIS A 131 -21.29 -15.37 -12.50
N GLU A 132 -20.84 -15.42 -13.74
CA GLU A 132 -20.88 -16.63 -14.53
C GLU A 132 -19.77 -17.56 -14.00
N HIS A 133 -20.15 -18.52 -13.17
CA HIS A 133 -19.27 -19.65 -12.89
C HIS A 133 -19.19 -20.49 -14.16
N TYR A 134 -18.12 -20.30 -14.94
CA TYR A 134 -17.74 -21.28 -15.94
C TYR A 134 -17.27 -22.52 -15.17
N HIS A 135 -18.20 -23.45 -14.93
CA HIS A 135 -17.84 -24.84 -14.73
C HIS A 135 -17.39 -25.35 -16.11
N GLU A 136 -16.08 -25.40 -16.34
CA GLU A 136 -15.57 -26.32 -17.36
C GLU A 136 -16.01 -27.70 -16.92
N GLY A 137 -17.07 -28.18 -17.57
CA GLY A 137 -17.54 -29.51 -17.41
C GLY A 137 -16.54 -30.45 -18.10
N ASP A 138 -15.70 -31.08 -17.30
CA ASP A 138 -15.02 -32.29 -17.70
C ASP A 138 -16.10 -33.36 -17.86
N GLU A 139 -16.63 -33.46 -19.08
CA GLU A 139 -17.42 -34.64 -19.52
C GLU A 139 -16.43 -35.78 -19.79
N ASP A 140 -15.95 -36.42 -18.73
CA ASP A 140 -15.33 -37.73 -18.84
C ASP A 140 -16.33 -38.80 -18.47
N GLU A 141 -17.02 -39.28 -19.53
CA GLU A 141 -17.79 -40.52 -19.57
C GLU A 141 -16.83 -41.73 -19.45
N HIS A 142 -16.54 -42.20 -18.25
CA HIS A 142 -15.99 -43.52 -18.02
C HIS A 142 -16.74 -44.24 -16.91
N GLY A 143 -17.71 -45.05 -17.36
CA GLY A 143 -18.28 -46.09 -16.54
C GLY A 143 -17.26 -47.18 -16.23
N HIS A 144 -16.94 -47.33 -14.94
CA HIS A 144 -16.35 -48.56 -14.40
C HIS A 144 -16.94 -48.85 -13.02
N ASP A 145 -17.75 -49.88 -13.03
CA ASP A 145 -18.29 -50.60 -11.91
C ASP A 145 -17.14 -51.35 -11.19
N HIS A 146 -16.74 -50.96 -10.01
CA HIS A 146 -15.96 -51.77 -9.08
C HIS A 146 -16.34 -51.48 -7.63
N LYS A 147 -17.05 -52.47 -7.13
CA LYS A 147 -17.43 -52.71 -5.75
C LYS A 147 -16.21 -53.19 -4.97
N HIS A 148 -15.59 -52.36 -4.13
CA HIS A 148 -14.76 -52.79 -2.99
C HIS A 148 -14.92 -51.83 -1.84
N GLY A 149 -15.47 -52.33 -0.73
CA GLY A 149 -15.52 -51.65 0.54
C GLY A 149 -14.14 -51.71 1.21
N HIS A 150 -13.65 -50.57 1.68
CA HIS A 150 -12.74 -50.48 2.79
C HIS A 150 -13.02 -49.21 3.59
N ASP A 151 -13.37 -49.46 4.83
CA ASP A 151 -13.53 -48.52 5.92
C ASP A 151 -12.16 -47.90 6.27
N HIS A 152 -11.92 -46.64 5.98
CA HIS A 152 -10.87 -45.85 6.61
C HIS A 152 -11.40 -44.49 6.98
N LYS A 153 -11.65 -44.35 8.27
CA LYS A 153 -11.95 -43.13 8.99
C LYS A 153 -10.67 -42.26 9.02
N HIS A 154 -10.58 -41.24 8.21
CA HIS A 154 -9.63 -40.15 8.38
C HIS A 154 -10.42 -38.84 8.53
N GLU A 155 -10.52 -38.41 9.79
CA GLU A 155 -10.91 -37.08 10.18
C GLU A 155 -9.76 -36.13 9.81
N HIS A 156 -9.86 -35.45 8.68
CA HIS A 156 -9.14 -34.22 8.39
C HIS A 156 -10.19 -33.14 8.20
N GLY A 157 -10.47 -32.41 9.27
CA GLY A 157 -11.21 -31.17 9.22
C GLY A 157 -10.34 -30.12 8.52
N HIS A 158 -10.56 -29.93 7.24
CA HIS A 158 -10.18 -28.72 6.53
C HIS A 158 -11.41 -27.82 6.58
N ASP A 159 -11.42 -26.89 7.54
CA ASP A 159 -12.31 -25.75 7.51
C ASP A 159 -11.87 -24.87 6.32
N HIS A 160 -12.40 -25.16 5.15
CA HIS A 160 -12.47 -24.20 4.07
C HIS A 160 -13.60 -23.24 4.42
N GLU A 161 -13.26 -22.10 5.03
CA GLU A 161 -14.15 -20.96 5.05
C GLU A 161 -14.40 -20.58 3.58
N HIS A 162 -15.49 -21.08 3.03
CA HIS A 162 -16.04 -20.60 1.77
C HIS A 162 -16.52 -19.17 2.04
N HIS A 163 -15.74 -18.19 1.60
CA HIS A 163 -16.21 -16.83 1.48
C HIS A 163 -17.41 -16.85 0.53
N HIS A 164 -18.61 -16.87 1.11
CA HIS A 164 -19.83 -16.66 0.36
C HIS A 164 -19.79 -15.22 -0.12
N HIS A 165 -19.48 -15.02 -1.41
CA HIS A 165 -19.82 -13.77 -2.07
C HIS A 165 -21.34 -13.62 -1.94
N ASP A 166 -21.76 -12.58 -1.19
CA ASP A 166 -23.17 -12.28 -1.04
C ASP A 166 -23.74 -11.94 -2.41
N VAL A 167 -24.37 -12.93 -3.05
CA VAL A 167 -25.15 -12.74 -4.25
C VAL A 167 -26.57 -12.37 -3.84
N ASP A 168 -27.18 -11.42 -4.53
CA ASP A 168 -28.58 -11.06 -4.29
C ASP A 168 -29.53 -12.16 -4.85
N GLU A 169 -30.83 -11.96 -4.67
CA GLU A 169 -31.89 -12.87 -5.15
C GLU A 169 -31.87 -13.12 -6.66
N ASN A 170 -31.14 -12.30 -7.43
CA ASN A 170 -30.97 -12.41 -8.88
C ASN A 170 -29.61 -13.01 -9.27
N GLY A 171 -28.83 -13.51 -8.31
CA GLY A 171 -27.50 -14.07 -8.56
C GLY A 171 -26.45 -13.02 -8.91
N LEU A 172 -26.69 -11.73 -8.57
CA LEU A 172 -25.77 -10.64 -8.82
C LEU A 172 -24.91 -10.41 -7.59
N SER A 173 -23.61 -10.26 -7.78
CA SER A 173 -22.68 -9.81 -6.76
C SER A 173 -22.19 -8.38 -7.02
N VAL A 174 -21.67 -7.75 -5.98
CA VAL A 174 -21.09 -6.41 -6.06
C VAL A 174 -19.75 -6.45 -6.79
N ASN A 175 -19.57 -5.59 -7.77
CA ASN A 175 -18.29 -5.43 -8.44
C ASN A 175 -17.38 -4.47 -7.66
N TRP A 176 -16.44 -5.01 -6.93
CA TRP A 176 -15.45 -4.24 -6.14
C TRP A 176 -14.24 -3.74 -6.95
N HIS A 177 -14.22 -3.91 -8.28
CA HIS A 177 -13.22 -3.28 -9.16
C HIS A 177 -13.55 -1.79 -9.38
N LEU A 178 -13.70 -1.08 -8.30
CA LEU A 178 -14.29 0.25 -8.13
C LEU A 178 -13.47 1.40 -8.75
N TRP A 179 -12.18 1.18 -9.02
CA TRP A 179 -11.29 2.20 -9.62
C TRP A 179 -11.60 2.53 -11.08
N TYR A 180 -12.49 1.77 -11.73
CA TYR A 180 -13.02 2.12 -13.04
C TYR A 180 -14.08 3.21 -12.99
N SER A 181 -14.61 3.55 -11.80
CA SER A 181 -15.56 4.65 -11.60
C SER A 181 -14.85 5.95 -11.25
N PRO A 182 -14.93 7.01 -12.09
CA PRO A 182 -14.37 8.30 -11.75
C PRO A 182 -14.94 8.88 -10.45
N ALA A 183 -16.25 8.72 -10.21
CA ALA A 183 -16.90 9.20 -9.00
C ALA A 183 -16.34 8.53 -7.75
N ILE A 184 -16.13 7.22 -7.78
CA ILE A 184 -15.52 6.48 -6.66
C ILE A 184 -14.06 6.92 -6.47
N SER A 185 -13.30 7.07 -7.56
CA SER A 185 -11.91 7.53 -7.49
C SER A 185 -11.79 8.91 -6.84
N GLN A 186 -12.74 9.82 -7.05
CA GLN A 186 -12.79 11.13 -6.38
C GLN A 186 -13.06 11.00 -4.87
N ILE A 187 -13.98 10.10 -4.47
CA ILE A 187 -14.26 9.84 -3.05
C ILE A 187 -13.02 9.26 -2.36
N VAL A 188 -12.37 8.28 -2.98
CA VAL A 188 -11.13 7.69 -2.45
C VAL A 188 -10.03 8.74 -2.32
N ALA A 189 -9.82 9.57 -3.35
CA ALA A 189 -8.84 10.67 -3.33
C ALA A 189 -9.11 11.65 -2.18
N GLN A 190 -10.38 11.99 -1.93
CA GLN A 190 -10.78 12.86 -0.81
C GLN A 190 -10.43 12.20 0.53
N LYS A 191 -10.75 10.92 0.74
CA LYS A 191 -10.44 10.21 2.01
C LYS A 191 -8.92 10.13 2.25
N VAL A 192 -8.14 9.91 1.20
CA VAL A 192 -6.67 9.95 1.28
C VAL A 192 -6.19 11.35 1.66
N ALA A 193 -6.72 12.40 1.02
CA ALA A 193 -6.35 13.78 1.31
C ALA A 193 -6.68 14.18 2.76
N ASP A 194 -7.84 13.76 3.27
CA ASP A 194 -8.27 14.01 4.65
C ASP A 194 -7.27 13.37 5.63
N LYS A 195 -6.94 12.08 5.42
CA LYS A 195 -5.98 11.35 6.25
C LYS A 195 -4.58 11.94 6.20
N LEU A 196 -4.08 12.28 5.03
CA LEU A 196 -2.78 12.92 4.88
C LEU A 196 -2.74 14.30 5.53
N THR A 197 -3.85 15.05 5.49
CA THR A 197 -3.95 16.35 6.17
C THR A 197 -3.93 16.21 7.70
N GLU A 198 -4.54 15.14 8.25
CA GLU A 198 -4.45 14.82 9.67
C GLU A 198 -3.01 14.49 10.09
N GLN A 199 -2.27 13.73 9.26
CA GLN A 199 -0.91 13.29 9.54
C GLN A 199 0.16 14.37 9.26
N HIS A 200 -0.08 15.22 8.25
CA HIS A 200 0.84 16.27 7.77
C HIS A 200 0.15 17.63 7.70
N PRO A 201 -0.26 18.22 8.83
CA PRO A 201 -1.00 19.48 8.85
C PRO A 201 -0.22 20.67 8.25
N ASP A 202 1.11 20.61 8.30
CA ASP A 202 2.02 21.57 7.67
C ASP A 202 2.01 21.51 6.13
N LYS A 203 1.50 20.42 5.55
CA LYS A 203 1.37 20.20 4.09
C LYS A 203 -0.07 20.35 3.57
N LYS A 204 -0.99 20.80 4.41
CA LYS A 204 -2.44 20.91 4.08
C LYS A 204 -2.72 21.60 2.73
N GLU A 205 -2.04 22.71 2.46
CA GLU A 205 -2.24 23.46 1.21
C GLU A 205 -1.75 22.68 -0.02
N LEU A 206 -0.62 21.97 0.09
CA LEU A 206 -0.11 21.13 -0.98
C LEU A 206 -1.04 19.94 -1.23
N ILE A 207 -1.53 19.29 -0.18
CA ILE A 207 -2.48 18.19 -0.28
C ILE A 207 -3.76 18.65 -0.97
N ALA A 208 -4.31 19.78 -0.56
CA ALA A 208 -5.51 20.35 -1.16
C ALA A 208 -5.31 20.69 -2.67
N LYS A 209 -4.14 21.24 -3.03
CA LYS A 209 -3.77 21.48 -4.42
C LYS A 209 -3.69 20.18 -5.20
N ASN A 210 -3.03 19.16 -4.69
CA ASN A 210 -2.88 17.85 -5.34
C ASN A 210 -4.26 17.21 -5.59
N LEU A 211 -5.16 17.28 -4.60
CA LEU A 211 -6.54 16.81 -4.74
C LEU A 211 -7.31 17.54 -5.82
N ALA A 212 -7.21 18.87 -5.86
CA ALA A 212 -7.87 19.67 -6.89
C ALA A 212 -7.35 19.34 -8.29
N ASP A 213 -6.02 19.20 -8.46
CA ASP A 213 -5.38 18.83 -9.71
C ASP A 213 -5.77 17.41 -10.16
N PHE A 214 -5.82 16.45 -9.23
CA PHE A 214 -6.29 15.09 -9.49
C PHE A 214 -7.74 15.09 -9.99
N ASN A 215 -8.66 15.74 -9.26
CA ASN A 215 -10.08 15.79 -9.63
C ASN A 215 -10.31 16.46 -10.98
N ARG A 216 -9.62 17.57 -11.25
CA ARG A 216 -9.66 18.26 -12.55
C ARG A 216 -9.22 17.35 -13.69
N THR A 217 -8.04 16.73 -13.53
CA THR A 217 -7.49 15.83 -14.56
C THR A 217 -8.38 14.62 -14.81
N LEU A 218 -8.91 14.01 -13.74
CA LEU A 218 -9.81 12.87 -13.85
C LEU A 218 -11.10 13.24 -14.60
N THR A 219 -11.69 14.39 -14.30
CA THR A 219 -12.89 14.90 -14.98
C THR A 219 -12.60 15.13 -16.47
N GLU A 220 -11.52 15.85 -16.79
CA GLU A 220 -11.12 16.14 -18.19
C GLU A 220 -10.91 14.84 -19.00
N GLN A 221 -10.25 13.83 -18.43
CA GLN A 221 -10.03 12.56 -19.12
C GLN A 221 -11.34 11.76 -19.26
N SER A 222 -12.19 11.75 -18.23
CA SER A 222 -13.50 11.09 -18.28
C SER A 222 -14.40 11.67 -19.35
N ASP A 223 -14.42 13.00 -19.49
CA ASP A 223 -15.24 13.69 -20.51
C ASP A 223 -14.71 13.43 -21.93
N LYS A 224 -13.38 13.38 -22.10
CA LYS A 224 -12.78 12.99 -23.38
C LYS A 224 -13.16 11.56 -23.79
N ILE A 225 -13.15 10.62 -22.85
CA ILE A 225 -13.54 9.23 -23.12
C ILE A 225 -15.03 9.14 -23.48
N LYS A 226 -15.89 9.81 -22.72
CA LYS A 226 -17.34 9.85 -23.04
C LYS A 226 -17.65 10.44 -24.40
N ALA A 227 -16.86 11.40 -24.85
CA ALA A 227 -17.05 12.01 -26.17
C ALA A 227 -16.59 11.10 -27.34
N GLN A 228 -15.90 10.00 -27.05
CA GLN A 228 -15.42 9.02 -28.04
C GLN A 228 -16.31 7.76 -28.13
N LEU A 229 -17.24 7.60 -27.17
CA LEU A 229 -18.22 6.50 -27.13
C LEU A 229 -19.53 6.87 -27.82
#